data_a0ad92cc912afb84704fb6a75ba73fd2
#
_entry.id   a0ad92cc912afb84704fb6a75ba73fd2
#
_cell.length_a   1.000
_cell.length_b   1.000
_cell.length_c   1.000
_cell.angle_alpha   90.00
_cell.angle_beta   90.00
_cell.angle_gamma   90.00
#
_symmetry.space_group_name_H-M   'P 1'
#
loop_
_entity.id
_entity.type
_entity.pdbx_description
1 polymer ?
#
loop_
_entity_poly.entity_id
_entity_poly.type
_entity_poly.pdbx_seq_one_letter_code
_entity_poly.pdbx_strand_id
1 'polypeptide(L)'
;MKRFTVALLCLAGLISLSAQAQMKPEDAIKLRQSAMKLIGYNFGSIGAMVNDKKPYNKDEAIRNATNIETLVGMPWEFFIPGTDKGETKAKPDIWKDADKFKAAHEKLQAEAPKLAQVAKTGDQAALKTQFGATAQACKNCHDNFREK
;
A
#
# COMPACT_ATOMS: atom_id res chain seq x y z
N MET A 1 14.85 -70.26 27.93
CA MET A 1 15.47 -68.94 28.06
C MET A 1 15.27 -68.24 26.73
N LYS A 2 14.25 -67.38 26.61
CA LYS A 2 13.89 -66.68 25.36
C LYS A 2 14.46 -65.22 25.45
N ARG A 3 15.40 -64.87 24.56
CA ARG A 3 15.98 -63.56 24.46
C ARG A 3 15.02 -62.68 23.63
N PHE A 4 14.38 -61.68 24.26
CA PHE A 4 13.63 -60.63 23.59
C PHE A 4 14.60 -59.52 23.19
N THR A 5 14.82 -59.38 21.89
CA THR A 5 15.55 -58.26 21.32
C THR A 5 14.54 -57.12 21.05
N VAL A 6 14.61 -56.05 21.82
CA VAL A 6 13.81 -54.85 21.62
C VAL A 6 14.49 -54.00 20.55
N ALA A 7 13.91 -53.95 19.37
CA ALA A 7 14.36 -53.02 18.31
C ALA A 7 13.76 -51.63 18.56
N LEU A 8 14.61 -50.69 18.95
CA LEU A 8 14.30 -49.29 19.16
C LEU A 8 14.28 -48.57 17.76
N LEU A 9 13.10 -48.40 17.15
CA LEU A 9 12.96 -47.59 15.95
C LEU A 9 13.06 -46.10 16.33
N CYS A 10 14.20 -45.48 16.04
CA CYS A 10 14.34 -44.03 16.04
C CYS A 10 13.61 -43.43 14.87
N LEU A 11 12.41 -42.93 15.11
CA LEU A 11 11.63 -42.14 14.14
C LEU A 11 12.24 -40.74 14.10
N ALA A 12 13.25 -40.52 13.24
CA ALA A 12 13.80 -39.19 12.97
C ALA A 12 12.77 -38.40 12.17
N GLY A 13 11.98 -37.59 12.88
CA GLY A 13 11.05 -36.65 12.23
C GLY A 13 11.85 -35.59 11.47
N LEU A 14 11.82 -35.67 10.15
CA LEU A 14 12.29 -34.60 9.25
C LEU A 14 11.37 -33.38 9.41
N ILE A 15 11.75 -32.45 10.30
CA ILE A 15 11.15 -31.12 10.34
C ILE A 15 11.67 -30.39 9.11
N SER A 16 10.89 -30.46 8.01
CA SER A 16 11.11 -29.62 6.85
C SER A 16 10.83 -28.17 7.27
N LEU A 17 11.86 -27.43 7.67
CA LEU A 17 11.79 -25.97 7.75
C LEU A 17 11.56 -25.49 6.31
N SER A 18 10.32 -25.15 5.99
CA SER A 18 10.00 -24.38 4.80
C SER A 18 10.68 -23.02 4.96
N ALA A 19 11.89 -22.86 4.40
CA ALA A 19 12.51 -21.56 4.25
C ALA A 19 11.62 -20.78 3.26
N GLN A 20 10.67 -20.02 3.80
CA GLN A 20 9.96 -19.04 2.99
C GLN A 20 11.03 -18.07 2.52
N ALA A 21 11.25 -18.05 1.21
CA ALA A 21 12.20 -17.11 0.61
C ALA A 21 11.76 -15.70 0.96
N GLN A 22 12.48 -15.06 1.88
CA GLN A 22 12.21 -13.69 2.27
C GLN A 22 12.38 -12.81 1.05
N MET A 23 11.37 -11.96 0.77
CA MET A 23 11.40 -11.03 -0.35
C MET A 23 12.67 -10.17 -0.30
N LYS A 24 13.35 -10.01 -1.42
CA LYS A 24 14.53 -9.16 -1.50
C LYS A 24 14.15 -7.69 -1.30
N PRO A 25 14.95 -6.91 -0.56
CA PRO A 25 14.67 -5.49 -0.30
C PRO A 25 14.40 -4.67 -1.56
N GLU A 26 15.18 -4.89 -2.63
CA GLU A 26 15.00 -4.19 -3.90
C GLU A 26 13.66 -4.50 -4.59
N ASP A 27 13.15 -5.72 -4.44
CA ASP A 27 11.86 -6.12 -5.02
C ASP A 27 10.70 -5.49 -4.21
N ALA A 28 10.81 -5.47 -2.89
CA ALA A 28 9.85 -4.77 -2.04
C ALA A 28 9.78 -3.26 -2.36
N ILE A 29 10.95 -2.61 -2.56
CA ILE A 29 11.01 -1.20 -2.97
C ILE A 29 10.29 -0.99 -4.31
N LYS A 30 10.57 -1.83 -5.32
CA LYS A 30 9.93 -1.74 -6.64
C LYS A 30 8.42 -1.96 -6.57
N LEU A 31 7.95 -2.92 -5.78
CA LEU A 31 6.52 -3.22 -5.64
C LEU A 31 5.75 -2.06 -5.00
N ARG A 32 6.23 -1.52 -3.87
CA ARG A 32 5.56 -0.35 -3.27
C ARG A 32 5.57 0.88 -4.17
N GLN A 33 6.68 1.12 -4.87
CA GLN A 33 6.78 2.23 -5.83
C GLN A 33 5.82 2.05 -7.00
N SER A 34 5.65 0.83 -7.51
CA SER A 34 4.73 0.53 -8.61
C SER A 34 3.27 0.75 -8.17
N ALA A 35 2.89 0.25 -6.99
CA ALA A 35 1.57 0.49 -6.43
C ALA A 35 1.30 1.98 -6.22
N MET A 36 2.26 2.74 -5.66
CA MET A 36 2.15 4.19 -5.48
C MET A 36 2.05 4.95 -6.82
N LYS A 37 2.74 4.51 -7.87
CA LYS A 37 2.63 5.09 -9.22
C LYS A 37 1.24 4.88 -9.80
N LEU A 38 0.65 3.69 -9.65
CA LEU A 38 -0.70 3.41 -10.12
C LEU A 38 -1.75 4.23 -9.36
N ILE A 39 -1.62 4.34 -8.04
CA ILE A 39 -2.48 5.21 -7.23
C ILE A 39 -2.35 6.66 -7.71
N GLY A 40 -1.12 7.16 -7.86
CA GLY A 40 -0.85 8.51 -8.31
C GLY A 40 -1.37 8.82 -9.70
N TYR A 41 -1.30 7.89 -10.65
CA TYR A 41 -1.84 8.01 -11.99
C TYR A 41 -3.37 8.20 -11.98
N ASN A 42 -4.10 7.32 -11.26
CA ASN A 42 -5.55 7.42 -11.14
C ASN A 42 -5.97 8.69 -10.40
N PHE A 43 -5.26 9.06 -9.33
CA PHE A 43 -5.51 10.27 -8.56
C PHE A 43 -5.25 11.54 -9.38
N GLY A 44 -4.17 11.58 -10.14
CA GLY A 44 -3.84 12.69 -11.04
C GLY A 44 -4.88 12.92 -12.14
N SER A 45 -5.47 11.83 -12.65
CA SER A 45 -6.57 11.93 -13.63
C SER A 45 -7.83 12.57 -13.04
N ILE A 46 -8.23 12.18 -11.81
CA ILE A 46 -9.33 12.84 -11.09
C ILE A 46 -8.96 14.31 -10.83
N GLY A 47 -7.74 14.59 -10.39
CA GLY A 47 -7.23 15.93 -10.15
C GLY A 47 -7.29 16.83 -11.38
N ALA A 48 -7.03 16.30 -12.59
CA ALA A 48 -7.16 17.05 -13.82
C ALA A 48 -8.63 17.46 -14.11
N MET A 49 -9.59 16.58 -13.79
CA MET A 49 -11.02 16.87 -13.94
C MET A 49 -11.52 17.92 -12.93
N VAL A 50 -11.22 17.73 -11.64
CA VAL A 50 -11.74 18.64 -10.58
C VAL A 50 -11.07 20.01 -10.54
N ASN A 51 -9.95 20.17 -11.27
CA ASN A 51 -9.25 21.45 -11.45
C ASN A 51 -9.37 22.01 -12.88
N ASP A 52 -10.36 21.58 -13.64
CA ASP A 52 -10.70 22.08 -14.98
C ASP A 52 -9.55 21.98 -16.00
N LYS A 53 -8.59 21.06 -15.77
CA LYS A 53 -7.48 20.80 -16.71
C LYS A 53 -7.86 19.83 -17.83
N LYS A 54 -8.97 19.15 -17.69
CA LYS A 54 -9.63 18.33 -18.71
C LYS A 54 -11.13 18.26 -18.45
N PRO A 55 -11.96 17.96 -19.47
CA PRO A 55 -13.40 17.79 -19.30
C PRO A 55 -13.73 16.72 -18.24
N TYR A 56 -14.77 16.98 -17.46
CA TYR A 56 -15.28 16.01 -16.51
C TYR A 56 -15.91 14.82 -17.24
N ASN A 57 -15.54 13.61 -16.84
CA ASN A 57 -16.14 12.37 -17.32
C ASN A 57 -16.44 11.50 -16.08
N LYS A 58 -17.73 11.28 -15.83
CA LYS A 58 -18.21 10.55 -14.66
C LYS A 58 -17.68 9.11 -14.61
N ASP A 59 -17.75 8.41 -15.73
CA ASP A 59 -17.33 6.99 -15.78
C ASP A 59 -15.83 6.85 -15.56
N GLU A 60 -15.04 7.78 -16.06
CA GLU A 60 -13.60 7.83 -15.80
C GLU A 60 -13.31 8.16 -14.33
N ALA A 61 -14.05 9.09 -13.73
CA ALA A 61 -13.90 9.43 -12.32
C ALA A 61 -14.22 8.22 -11.42
N ILE A 62 -15.32 7.51 -11.69
CA ILE A 62 -15.71 6.29 -10.98
C ILE A 62 -14.61 5.23 -11.10
N ARG A 63 -14.16 4.93 -12.32
CA ARG A 63 -13.13 3.92 -12.57
C ARG A 63 -11.84 4.24 -11.83
N ASN A 64 -11.36 5.47 -11.92
CA ASN A 64 -10.11 5.89 -11.27
C ASN A 64 -10.23 5.87 -9.75
N ALA A 65 -11.34 6.32 -9.18
CA ALA A 65 -11.55 6.28 -7.73
C ALA A 65 -11.67 4.84 -7.20
N THR A 66 -12.33 3.94 -7.94
CA THR A 66 -12.40 2.51 -7.61
C THR A 66 -11.03 1.84 -7.68
N ASN A 67 -10.21 2.18 -8.68
CA ASN A 67 -8.83 1.69 -8.77
C ASN A 67 -8.00 2.12 -7.55
N ILE A 68 -8.15 3.37 -7.09
CA ILE A 68 -7.46 3.87 -5.89
C ILE A 68 -7.93 3.09 -4.67
N GLU A 69 -9.23 2.90 -4.47
CA GLU A 69 -9.81 2.12 -3.38
C GLU A 69 -9.23 0.70 -3.33
N THR A 70 -9.11 0.05 -4.49
CA THR A 70 -8.56 -1.30 -4.59
C THR A 70 -7.05 -1.35 -4.28
N LEU A 71 -6.29 -0.35 -4.76
CA LEU A 71 -4.83 -0.35 -4.68
C LEU A 71 -4.31 0.18 -3.34
N VAL A 72 -5.08 1.01 -2.62
CA VAL A 72 -4.59 1.77 -1.47
C VAL A 72 -4.07 0.92 -0.31
N GLY A 73 -4.50 -0.34 -0.22
CA GLY A 73 -4.02 -1.30 0.78
C GLY A 73 -2.67 -1.94 0.45
N MET A 74 -2.31 -2.00 -0.84
CA MET A 74 -1.19 -2.83 -1.32
C MET A 74 0.22 -2.34 -0.93
N PRO A 75 0.57 -1.04 -0.93
CA PRO A 75 1.97 -0.62 -0.76
C PRO A 75 2.55 -0.95 0.60
N TRP A 76 1.72 -1.07 1.65
CA TRP A 76 2.15 -1.05 3.04
C TRP A 76 2.89 -2.32 3.46
N GLU A 77 2.52 -3.46 2.92
CA GLU A 77 3.19 -4.74 3.18
C GLU A 77 4.65 -4.79 2.67
N PHE A 78 5.01 -3.88 1.75
CA PHE A 78 6.35 -3.79 1.17
C PHE A 78 7.28 -2.80 1.90
N PHE A 79 6.86 -2.22 3.02
CA PHE A 79 7.75 -1.45 3.89
C PHE A 79 8.44 -2.35 4.93
N ILE A 80 9.05 -3.43 4.46
CA ILE A 80 9.77 -4.38 5.29
C ILE A 80 11.10 -3.79 5.81
N PRO A 81 11.63 -4.27 6.95
CA PRO A 81 12.91 -3.80 7.48
C PRO A 81 14.04 -3.88 6.46
N GLY A 82 14.95 -2.88 6.46
CA GLY A 82 16.07 -2.81 5.53
C GLY A 82 15.75 -2.22 4.16
N THR A 83 14.49 -1.77 3.92
CA THR A 83 14.08 -1.13 2.67
C THR A 83 14.09 0.40 2.75
N ASP A 84 14.79 0.96 3.71
CA ASP A 84 15.16 2.37 3.83
C ASP A 84 16.40 2.74 3.00
N LYS A 85 17.08 1.75 2.42
CA LYS A 85 18.31 1.88 1.62
C LYS A 85 18.06 1.48 0.17
N GLY A 86 18.94 1.94 -0.73
CA GLY A 86 18.85 1.66 -2.16
C GLY A 86 18.03 2.71 -2.92
N GLU A 87 17.41 2.32 -4.03
CA GLU A 87 16.65 3.22 -4.92
C GLU A 87 15.29 3.60 -4.33
N THR A 88 15.31 4.30 -3.20
CA THR A 88 14.11 4.70 -2.46
C THR A 88 14.22 6.11 -1.91
N LYS A 89 13.05 6.77 -1.78
CA LYS A 89 12.88 8.02 -1.04
C LYS A 89 12.20 7.82 0.32
N ALA A 90 12.06 6.58 0.78
CA ALA A 90 11.49 6.29 2.09
C ALA A 90 12.46 6.70 3.19
N LYS A 91 12.01 7.54 4.13
CA LYS A 91 12.83 7.95 5.28
C LYS A 91 12.94 6.81 6.30
N PRO A 92 14.07 6.71 7.03
CA PRO A 92 14.22 5.75 8.14
C PRO A 92 13.16 5.92 9.25
N ASP A 93 12.52 7.09 9.32
CA ASP A 93 11.48 7.40 10.31
C ASP A 93 10.24 6.50 10.16
N ILE A 94 10.02 5.90 9.00
CA ILE A 94 8.98 4.88 8.78
C ILE A 94 9.08 3.73 9.77
N TRP A 95 10.31 3.27 10.05
CA TRP A 95 10.58 2.14 10.95
C TRP A 95 10.85 2.57 12.39
N LYS A 96 11.24 3.85 12.60
CA LYS A 96 11.45 4.41 13.94
C LYS A 96 10.12 4.80 14.59
N ASP A 97 9.22 5.39 13.82
CA ASP A 97 7.91 5.88 14.24
C ASP A 97 6.78 5.07 13.60
N ALA A 98 6.84 3.75 13.72
CA ALA A 98 5.93 2.81 13.04
C ALA A 98 4.44 3.12 13.29
N ASP A 99 4.08 3.53 14.50
CA ASP A 99 2.70 3.89 14.83
C ASP A 99 2.23 5.14 14.12
N LYS A 100 3.09 6.15 13.98
CA LYS A 100 2.76 7.36 13.21
C LYS A 100 2.66 7.06 11.73
N PHE A 101 3.55 6.21 11.20
CA PHE A 101 3.48 5.77 9.82
C PHE A 101 2.19 4.98 9.56
N LYS A 102 1.83 4.07 10.46
CA LYS A 102 0.58 3.31 10.42
C LYS A 102 -0.64 4.25 10.39
N ALA A 103 -0.73 5.19 11.34
CA ALA A 103 -1.82 6.15 11.37
C ALA A 103 -1.92 7.00 10.09
N ALA A 104 -0.78 7.38 9.50
CA ALA A 104 -0.75 8.16 8.26
C ALA A 104 -1.29 7.38 7.07
N HIS A 105 -0.91 6.10 6.89
CA HIS A 105 -1.44 5.31 5.78
C HIS A 105 -2.89 4.86 6.01
N GLU A 106 -3.30 4.56 7.25
CA GLU A 106 -4.69 4.26 7.58
C GLU A 106 -5.62 5.44 7.26
N LYS A 107 -5.14 6.67 7.45
CA LYS A 107 -5.89 7.86 7.03
C LYS A 107 -6.17 7.87 5.53
N LEU A 108 -5.20 7.53 4.70
CA LEU A 108 -5.40 7.43 3.25
C LEU A 108 -6.36 6.27 2.91
N GLN A 109 -6.22 5.12 3.57
CA GLN A 109 -7.11 3.98 3.39
C GLN A 109 -8.57 4.30 3.78
N ALA A 110 -8.77 5.20 4.74
CA ALA A 110 -10.11 5.66 5.12
C ALA A 110 -10.70 6.70 4.14
N GLU A 111 -9.87 7.50 3.45
CA GLU A 111 -10.34 8.50 2.48
C GLU A 111 -10.63 7.91 1.10
N ALA A 112 -9.94 6.84 0.68
CA ALA A 112 -10.09 6.25 -0.64
C ALA A 112 -11.51 5.69 -0.93
N PRO A 113 -12.17 4.94 -0.04
CA PRO A 113 -13.54 4.50 -0.24
C PRO A 113 -14.54 5.66 -0.35
N LYS A 114 -14.33 6.73 0.41
CA LYS A 114 -15.18 7.93 0.33
C LYS A 114 -15.06 8.58 -1.03
N LEU A 115 -13.84 8.67 -1.58
CA LEU A 115 -13.61 9.19 -2.92
C LEU A 115 -14.35 8.36 -3.97
N ALA A 116 -14.31 7.02 -3.85
CA ALA A 116 -15.02 6.12 -4.75
C ALA A 116 -16.54 6.25 -4.64
N GLN A 117 -17.08 6.41 -3.42
CA GLN A 117 -18.50 6.64 -3.21
C GLN A 117 -18.97 7.96 -3.80
N VAL A 118 -18.25 9.06 -3.54
CA VAL A 118 -18.60 10.38 -4.06
C VAL A 118 -18.51 10.42 -5.59
N ALA A 119 -17.52 9.75 -6.19
CA ALA A 119 -17.43 9.69 -7.67
C ALA A 119 -18.69 9.06 -8.30
N LYS A 120 -19.31 8.07 -7.65
CA LYS A 120 -20.55 7.41 -8.13
C LYS A 120 -21.76 8.37 -8.19
N THR A 121 -21.82 9.39 -7.33
CA THR A 121 -22.92 10.36 -7.34
C THR A 121 -22.93 11.21 -8.61
N GLY A 122 -21.78 11.53 -9.16
CA GLY A 122 -21.61 12.45 -10.29
C GLY A 122 -21.60 13.92 -9.88
N ASP A 123 -21.65 14.22 -8.59
CA ASP A 123 -21.53 15.57 -8.05
C ASP A 123 -20.06 16.01 -8.09
N GLN A 124 -19.74 16.93 -9.01
CA GLN A 124 -18.37 17.43 -9.21
C GLN A 124 -17.87 18.27 -8.01
N ALA A 125 -18.75 19.03 -7.35
CA ALA A 125 -18.36 19.84 -6.20
C ALA A 125 -18.02 18.95 -5.00
N ALA A 126 -18.83 17.93 -4.73
CA ALA A 126 -18.55 16.92 -3.71
C ALA A 126 -17.28 16.14 -4.04
N LEU A 127 -17.08 15.77 -5.32
CA LEU A 127 -15.86 15.08 -5.76
C LEU A 127 -14.61 15.94 -5.54
N LYS A 128 -14.66 17.23 -5.86
CA LYS A 128 -13.56 18.17 -5.62
C LYS A 128 -13.22 18.30 -4.13
N THR A 129 -14.24 18.38 -3.28
CA THR A 129 -14.07 18.44 -1.83
C THR A 129 -13.39 17.16 -1.30
N GLN A 130 -13.88 15.98 -1.68
CA GLN A 130 -13.33 14.70 -1.25
C GLN A 130 -11.95 14.44 -1.85
N PHE A 131 -11.69 14.87 -3.08
CA PHE A 131 -10.36 14.87 -3.68
C PHE A 131 -9.37 15.65 -2.82
N GLY A 132 -9.75 16.86 -2.34
CA GLY A 132 -8.93 17.67 -1.44
C GLY A 132 -8.59 16.94 -0.12
N ALA A 133 -9.57 16.28 0.50
CA ALA A 133 -9.35 15.50 1.72
C ALA A 133 -8.38 14.33 1.50
N THR A 134 -8.55 13.61 0.38
CA THR A 134 -7.67 12.51 0.00
C THR A 134 -6.25 13.01 -0.31
N ALA A 135 -6.12 14.14 -1.04
CA ALA A 135 -4.83 14.79 -1.32
C ALA A 135 -4.08 15.17 -0.03
N GLN A 136 -4.82 15.68 0.96
CA GLN A 136 -4.22 16.05 2.26
C GLN A 136 -3.68 14.82 3.00
N ALA A 137 -4.36 13.68 2.95
CA ALA A 137 -3.86 12.43 3.52
C ALA A 137 -2.55 11.98 2.86
N CYS A 138 -2.49 12.03 1.51
CA CYS A 138 -1.25 11.75 0.75
C CYS A 138 -0.12 12.70 1.15
N LYS A 139 -0.41 14.00 1.19
CA LYS A 139 0.58 15.03 1.51
C LYS A 139 1.15 14.87 2.91
N ASN A 140 0.31 14.66 3.91
CA ASN A 140 0.75 14.49 5.30
C ASN A 140 1.71 13.31 5.47
N CYS A 141 1.43 12.18 4.82
CA CYS A 141 2.32 11.02 4.83
C CYS A 141 3.64 11.33 4.12
N HIS A 142 3.60 11.95 2.93
CA HIS A 142 4.79 12.29 2.15
C HIS A 142 5.70 13.30 2.87
N ASP A 143 5.13 14.32 3.52
CA ASP A 143 5.92 15.34 4.24
C ASP A 143 6.72 14.74 5.40
N ASN A 144 6.17 13.72 6.07
CA ASN A 144 6.81 13.10 7.23
C ASN A 144 7.76 11.95 6.85
N PHE A 145 7.39 11.11 5.87
CA PHE A 145 8.00 9.81 5.63
C PHE A 145 8.68 9.65 4.27
N ARG A 146 8.71 10.71 3.43
CA ARG A 146 9.33 10.68 2.11
C ARG A 146 10.32 11.84 1.94
N GLU A 147 11.52 11.54 1.39
CA GLU A 147 12.48 12.55 0.95
C GLU A 147 11.93 13.35 -0.25
N LYS A 148 12.33 14.63 -0.34
CA LYS A 148 11.92 15.55 -1.42
C LYS A 148 12.54 15.18 -2.76
#